data_4790e39a17a1d633f12b73176ba96e3e
#
_entry.id   4790e39a17a1d633f12b73176ba96e3e
#
_cell.length_a   1.000
_cell.length_b   1.000
_cell.length_c   1.000
_cell.angle_alpha   90.00
_cell.angle_beta   90.00
_cell.angle_gamma   90.00
#
_symmetry.space_group_name_H-M   'P 1'
#
loop_
_entity.id
_entity.type
_entity.pdbx_description
1 polymer ?
#
loop_
_entity_poly.entity_id
_entity_poly.type
_entity_poly.pdbx_seq_one_letter_code
_entity_poly.pdbx_strand_id
1 'polypeptide(L)'
;MKQIINCLKHKNPVIKKKLKEVTLEEGEKIAAELFNILAERKDGVGLAASQVGIDAAVAVVNVREPIALINPKVVSVGDEVAYYEGCLSFPGKGVNTTRFETVEITSENVDGTMVFSGCETQGGDSWGTWEAQHDASDDREMRMLEAVAIQHEIDHLNGIVCMDRRIDATVRRTEPKLGRNDPCECGSEKKYKKCCLNK
;
A
#
# COMPACT_ATOMS: atom_id res chain seq x y z
N MET A 1 0.91 -23.57 -13.06
CA MET A 1 0.46 -22.44 -12.22
C MET A 1 1.46 -21.31 -12.41
N LYS A 2 1.01 -20.08 -12.66
CA LYS A 2 1.91 -18.91 -12.75
C LYS A 2 2.48 -18.59 -11.38
N GLN A 3 3.64 -17.94 -11.35
CA GLN A 3 4.32 -17.57 -10.11
C GLN A 3 4.67 -16.08 -10.12
N ILE A 4 4.77 -15.49 -8.95
CA ILE A 4 5.21 -14.10 -8.79
C ILE A 4 6.65 -13.97 -9.27
N ILE A 5 6.87 -13.03 -10.19
CA ILE A 5 8.19 -12.80 -10.78
C ILE A 5 9.02 -11.93 -9.83
N ASN A 6 10.13 -12.47 -9.35
CA ASN A 6 11.11 -11.71 -8.60
C ASN A 6 11.89 -10.79 -9.55
N CYS A 7 11.54 -9.51 -9.59
CA CYS A 7 12.11 -8.51 -10.49
C CYS A 7 13.57 -8.13 -10.15
N LEU A 8 14.09 -8.54 -8.98
CA LEU A 8 15.51 -8.39 -8.65
C LEU A 8 16.40 -9.45 -9.36
N LYS A 9 15.81 -10.58 -9.76
CA LYS A 9 16.53 -11.70 -10.37
C LYS A 9 16.13 -11.95 -11.82
N HIS A 10 14.92 -11.60 -12.20
CA HIS A 10 14.35 -11.92 -13.50
C HIS A 10 13.72 -10.69 -14.15
N LYS A 11 13.82 -10.61 -15.49
CA LYS A 11 13.12 -9.58 -16.24
C LYS A 11 11.62 -9.87 -16.26
N ASN A 12 10.82 -8.85 -15.94
CA ASN A 12 9.38 -8.89 -16.11
C ASN A 12 8.99 -7.78 -17.11
N PRO A 13 8.62 -8.13 -18.36
CA PRO A 13 8.39 -7.14 -19.40
C PRO A 13 7.12 -6.30 -19.20
N VAL A 14 6.21 -6.75 -18.32
CA VAL A 14 4.93 -6.08 -18.09
C VAL A 14 4.88 -5.25 -16.81
N ILE A 15 5.84 -5.40 -15.89
CA ILE A 15 5.80 -4.75 -14.57
C ILE A 15 5.82 -3.21 -14.65
N LYS A 16 6.41 -2.66 -15.70
CA LYS A 16 6.51 -1.22 -15.97
C LYS A 16 5.60 -0.76 -17.11
N LYS A 17 4.64 -1.57 -17.50
CA LYS A 17 3.74 -1.29 -18.59
C LYS A 17 2.35 -0.95 -18.04
N LYS A 18 1.71 0.08 -18.62
CA LYS A 18 0.27 0.26 -18.42
C LYS A 18 -0.44 -0.94 -19.03
N LEU A 19 -1.23 -1.64 -18.20
CA LEU A 19 -1.88 -2.88 -18.58
C LEU A 19 -3.13 -2.61 -19.41
N LYS A 20 -3.54 -3.63 -20.19
CA LYS A 20 -4.71 -3.56 -21.04
C LYS A 20 -5.99 -3.83 -20.25
N GLU A 21 -7.03 -3.08 -20.55
CA GLU A 21 -8.37 -3.42 -20.10
C GLU A 21 -8.80 -4.77 -20.70
N VAL A 22 -9.59 -5.53 -19.95
CA VAL A 22 -10.08 -6.85 -20.31
C VAL A 22 -11.59 -6.90 -20.14
N THR A 23 -12.26 -7.91 -20.72
CA THR A 23 -13.67 -8.13 -20.44
C THR A 23 -13.89 -8.56 -18.99
N LEU A 24 -15.08 -8.32 -18.45
CA LEU A 24 -15.44 -8.73 -17.08
C LEU A 24 -15.19 -10.24 -16.88
N GLU A 25 -15.65 -11.08 -17.81
CA GLU A 25 -15.47 -12.55 -17.74
C GLU A 25 -13.98 -12.97 -17.72
N GLU A 26 -13.13 -12.33 -18.53
CA GLU A 26 -11.69 -12.58 -18.53
C GLU A 26 -11.06 -12.07 -17.22
N GLY A 27 -11.49 -10.89 -16.76
CA GLY A 27 -11.02 -10.30 -15.51
C GLY A 27 -11.32 -11.18 -14.29
N GLU A 28 -12.52 -11.73 -14.19
CA GLU A 28 -12.91 -12.65 -13.12
C GLU A 28 -12.05 -13.92 -13.10
N LYS A 29 -11.77 -14.51 -14.27
CA LYS A 29 -10.89 -15.68 -14.38
C LYS A 29 -9.47 -15.37 -13.92
N ILE A 30 -8.93 -14.20 -14.30
CA ILE A 30 -7.61 -13.75 -13.89
C ILE A 30 -7.61 -13.48 -12.39
N ALA A 31 -8.60 -12.80 -11.85
CA ALA A 31 -8.71 -12.51 -10.42
C ALA A 31 -8.72 -13.80 -9.58
N ALA A 32 -9.46 -14.83 -10.02
CA ALA A 32 -9.47 -16.14 -9.35
C ALA A 32 -8.06 -16.80 -9.36
N GLU A 33 -7.33 -16.71 -10.49
CA GLU A 33 -5.93 -17.20 -10.55
C GLU A 33 -5.03 -16.42 -9.60
N LEU A 34 -5.17 -15.09 -9.52
CA LEU A 34 -4.38 -14.23 -8.63
C LEU A 34 -4.65 -14.53 -7.16
N PHE A 35 -5.92 -14.72 -6.77
CA PHE A 35 -6.25 -15.12 -5.39
C PHE A 35 -5.62 -16.47 -5.01
N ASN A 36 -5.63 -17.45 -5.90
CA ASN A 36 -4.99 -18.73 -5.65
C ASN A 36 -3.48 -18.58 -5.44
N ILE A 37 -2.81 -17.74 -6.23
CA ILE A 37 -1.38 -17.47 -6.08
C ILE A 37 -1.10 -16.70 -4.78
N LEU A 38 -1.93 -15.71 -4.44
CA LEU A 38 -1.80 -14.91 -3.23
C LEU A 38 -2.01 -15.77 -1.97
N ALA A 39 -2.95 -16.72 -2.00
CA ALA A 39 -3.23 -17.61 -0.87
C ALA A 39 -2.04 -18.53 -0.49
N GLU A 40 -1.12 -18.79 -1.43
CA GLU A 40 0.12 -19.53 -1.15
C GLU A 40 1.17 -18.67 -0.43
N ARG A 41 0.92 -17.33 -0.31
CA ARG A 41 1.83 -16.37 0.31
C ARG A 41 1.35 -16.01 1.71
N LYS A 42 2.30 -16.01 2.65
CA LYS A 42 2.03 -15.59 4.05
C LYS A 42 2.34 -14.11 4.29
N ASP A 43 2.99 -13.47 3.34
CA ASP A 43 3.59 -12.14 3.45
C ASP A 43 3.01 -11.13 2.44
N GLY A 44 1.94 -11.51 1.73
CA GLY A 44 1.30 -10.66 0.71
C GLY A 44 -0.16 -10.40 1.02
N VAL A 45 -0.59 -9.16 0.83
CA VAL A 45 -1.97 -8.71 1.00
C VAL A 45 -2.63 -8.29 -0.32
N GLY A 46 -1.84 -8.17 -1.40
CA GLY A 46 -2.32 -7.83 -2.73
C GLY A 46 -1.44 -8.44 -3.82
N LEU A 47 -2.00 -8.54 -5.03
CA LEU A 47 -1.31 -9.07 -6.21
C LEU A 47 -1.94 -8.54 -7.49
N ALA A 48 -1.14 -7.90 -8.34
CA ALA A 48 -1.54 -7.46 -9.67
C ALA A 48 -1.11 -8.46 -10.76
N ALA A 49 -1.86 -8.49 -11.86
CA ALA A 49 -1.59 -9.36 -13.01
C ALA A 49 -0.19 -9.17 -13.61
N SER A 50 0.34 -7.92 -13.60
CA SER A 50 1.70 -7.63 -14.07
C SER A 50 2.78 -8.37 -13.28
N GLN A 51 2.56 -8.65 -12.00
CA GLN A 51 3.54 -9.33 -11.14
C GLN A 51 3.71 -10.81 -11.49
N VAL A 52 2.73 -11.39 -12.17
CA VAL A 52 2.78 -12.76 -12.70
C VAL A 52 2.93 -12.81 -14.22
N GLY A 53 3.26 -11.67 -14.84
CA GLY A 53 3.54 -11.58 -16.28
C GLY A 53 2.30 -11.54 -17.18
N ILE A 54 1.12 -11.22 -16.65
CA ILE A 54 -0.11 -11.04 -17.39
C ILE A 54 -0.32 -9.56 -17.73
N ASP A 55 -0.60 -9.24 -19.00
CA ASP A 55 -0.88 -7.89 -19.50
C ASP A 55 -2.40 -7.64 -19.45
N ALA A 56 -2.96 -7.57 -18.25
CA ALA A 56 -4.38 -7.34 -18.00
C ALA A 56 -4.57 -6.41 -16.79
N ALA A 57 -5.48 -5.45 -16.88
CA ALA A 57 -5.78 -4.50 -15.82
C ALA A 57 -6.63 -5.16 -14.71
N VAL A 58 -6.05 -6.17 -14.05
CA VAL A 58 -6.67 -6.94 -12.97
C VAL A 58 -5.72 -7.03 -11.79
N ALA A 59 -6.26 -6.81 -10.60
CA ALA A 59 -5.55 -7.01 -9.34
C ALA A 59 -6.49 -7.57 -8.27
N VAL A 60 -5.91 -8.10 -7.21
CA VAL A 60 -6.63 -8.59 -6.04
C VAL A 60 -5.99 -8.04 -4.76
N VAL A 61 -6.82 -7.78 -3.76
CA VAL A 61 -6.40 -7.38 -2.42
C VAL A 61 -7.15 -8.24 -1.41
N ASN A 62 -6.49 -8.67 -0.35
CA ASN A 62 -7.06 -9.47 0.71
C ASN A 62 -6.48 -9.01 2.06
N VAL A 63 -7.05 -7.94 2.60
CA VAL A 63 -6.69 -7.38 3.92
C VAL A 63 -7.80 -7.70 4.91
N ARG A 64 -8.96 -7.08 4.76
CA ARG A 64 -10.15 -7.32 5.60
C ARG A 64 -11.07 -8.34 4.95
N GLU A 65 -11.32 -8.14 3.68
CA GLU A 65 -12.08 -9.06 2.82
C GLU A 65 -11.41 -9.18 1.45
N PRO A 66 -11.61 -10.29 0.73
CA PRO A 66 -11.07 -10.44 -0.61
C PRO A 66 -11.77 -9.52 -1.61
N ILE A 67 -11.00 -8.66 -2.27
CA ILE A 67 -11.47 -7.67 -3.24
C ILE A 67 -10.79 -7.95 -4.58
N ALA A 68 -11.56 -8.12 -5.64
CA ALA A 68 -11.08 -8.14 -7.01
C ALA A 68 -11.25 -6.76 -7.64
N LEU A 69 -10.25 -6.31 -8.37
CA LEU A 69 -10.23 -5.06 -9.13
C LEU A 69 -10.08 -5.39 -10.60
N ILE A 70 -11.10 -5.08 -11.40
CA ILE A 70 -11.12 -5.30 -12.86
C ILE A 70 -11.29 -3.94 -13.53
N ASN A 71 -10.29 -3.55 -14.34
CA ASN A 71 -10.22 -2.24 -14.99
C ASN A 71 -10.48 -1.06 -14.02
N PRO A 72 -9.88 -1.05 -12.82
CA PRO A 72 -10.20 -0.04 -11.82
C PRO A 72 -9.76 1.36 -12.24
N LYS A 73 -10.53 2.37 -11.81
CA LYS A 73 -10.21 3.79 -12.04
C LYS A 73 -10.32 4.55 -10.73
N VAL A 74 -9.32 5.36 -10.42
CA VAL A 74 -9.37 6.28 -9.27
C VAL A 74 -10.30 7.44 -9.62
N VAL A 75 -11.27 7.69 -8.75
CA VAL A 75 -12.27 8.77 -8.87
C VAL A 75 -11.84 9.98 -8.08
N SER A 76 -11.48 9.77 -6.82
CA SER A 76 -11.01 10.83 -5.93
C SER A 76 -10.00 10.30 -4.91
N VAL A 77 -9.24 11.21 -4.29
CA VAL A 77 -8.27 10.90 -3.23
C VAL A 77 -8.38 11.94 -2.12
N GLY A 78 -8.07 11.53 -0.89
CA GLY A 78 -8.00 12.40 0.28
C GLY A 78 -6.60 12.96 0.53
N ASP A 79 -6.29 13.17 1.81
CA ASP A 79 -5.01 13.73 2.24
C ASP A 79 -3.84 12.77 2.02
N GLU A 80 -2.67 13.34 1.76
CA GLU A 80 -1.43 12.59 1.59
C GLU A 80 -0.87 12.11 2.93
N VAL A 81 -0.41 10.87 2.96
CA VAL A 81 0.25 10.26 4.11
C VAL A 81 1.54 9.56 3.67
N ALA A 82 2.54 9.56 4.55
CA ALA A 82 3.73 8.74 4.35
C ALA A 82 3.45 7.32 4.84
N TYR A 83 3.77 6.31 4.00
CA TYR A 83 3.57 4.91 4.36
C TYR A 83 4.79 4.07 3.97
N TYR A 84 5.19 3.13 4.82
CA TYR A 84 6.27 2.19 4.52
C TYR A 84 5.67 0.93 3.90
N GLU A 85 6.07 0.62 2.67
CA GLU A 85 5.55 -0.54 1.95
C GLU A 85 6.63 -1.38 1.29
N GLY A 86 6.33 -2.66 1.12
CA GLY A 86 7.10 -3.61 0.34
C GLY A 86 6.31 -4.06 -0.89
N CYS A 87 6.93 -4.89 -1.71
CA CYS A 87 6.29 -5.49 -2.87
C CYS A 87 6.78 -6.91 -3.08
N LEU A 88 5.87 -7.84 -3.33
CA LEU A 88 6.18 -9.25 -3.58
C LEU A 88 7.14 -9.46 -4.78
N SER A 89 7.10 -8.55 -5.76
CA SER A 89 8.03 -8.57 -6.90
C SER A 89 9.44 -8.05 -6.56
N PHE A 90 9.63 -7.40 -5.40
CA PHE A 90 10.92 -6.88 -4.93
C PHE A 90 11.20 -7.35 -3.49
N PRO A 91 11.36 -8.67 -3.26
CA PRO A 91 11.46 -9.23 -1.93
C PRO A 91 12.64 -8.65 -1.14
N GLY A 92 12.39 -8.33 0.14
CA GLY A 92 13.36 -7.72 1.04
C GLY A 92 13.67 -6.24 0.74
N LYS A 93 12.92 -5.59 -0.14
CA LYS A 93 12.98 -4.16 -0.39
C LYS A 93 11.70 -3.50 0.10
N GLY A 94 11.85 -2.56 1.02
CA GLY A 94 10.78 -1.68 1.45
C GLY A 94 11.19 -0.23 1.28
N VAL A 95 10.23 0.64 1.04
CA VAL A 95 10.44 2.08 0.84
C VAL A 95 9.33 2.88 1.50
N ASN A 96 9.66 4.09 1.95
CA ASN A 96 8.63 5.06 2.29
C ASN A 96 8.10 5.69 1.01
N THR A 97 6.78 5.77 0.91
CA THR A 97 6.06 6.32 -0.23
C THR A 97 5.08 7.37 0.23
N THR A 98 4.62 8.23 -0.67
CA THR A 98 3.43 9.06 -0.46
C THR A 98 2.22 8.27 -0.96
N ARG A 99 1.24 8.11 -0.08
CA ARG A 99 -0.08 7.50 -0.34
C ARG A 99 -1.17 8.48 0.07
N PHE A 100 -2.41 8.11 -0.22
CA PHE A 100 -3.56 8.87 0.24
C PHE A 100 -4.26 8.09 1.35
N GLU A 101 -4.68 8.81 2.39
CA GLU A 101 -5.40 8.20 3.51
C GLU A 101 -6.77 7.65 3.06
N THR A 102 -7.38 8.30 2.07
CA THR A 102 -8.63 7.86 1.45
C THR A 102 -8.47 7.78 -0.06
N VAL A 103 -9.00 6.74 -0.66
CA VAL A 103 -9.10 6.58 -2.11
C VAL A 103 -10.50 6.08 -2.48
N GLU A 104 -11.11 6.75 -3.45
CA GLU A 104 -12.35 6.34 -4.08
C GLU A 104 -12.08 5.81 -5.47
N ILE A 105 -12.59 4.64 -5.79
CA ILE A 105 -12.37 3.96 -7.06
C ILE A 105 -13.67 3.41 -7.64
N THR A 106 -13.67 3.18 -8.95
CA THR A 106 -14.64 2.30 -9.62
C THR A 106 -13.93 1.04 -10.09
N SER A 107 -14.69 -0.06 -10.27
CA SER A 107 -14.22 -1.31 -10.86
C SER A 107 -15.36 -1.96 -11.64
N GLU A 108 -15.09 -2.59 -12.78
CA GLU A 108 -16.15 -3.10 -13.64
C GLU A 108 -16.95 -4.27 -13.04
N ASN A 109 -16.42 -4.92 -12.03
CA ASN A 109 -17.10 -6.01 -11.31
C ASN A 109 -17.98 -5.53 -10.14
N VAL A 110 -18.06 -4.21 -9.90
CA VAL A 110 -18.85 -3.62 -8.82
C VAL A 110 -19.63 -2.42 -9.33
N ASP A 111 -20.92 -2.38 -9.03
CA ASP A 111 -21.76 -1.23 -9.34
C ASP A 111 -21.46 -0.06 -8.40
N GLY A 112 -21.24 1.13 -8.96
CA GLY A 112 -20.94 2.34 -8.20
C GLY A 112 -19.47 2.51 -7.85
N THR A 113 -19.21 3.24 -6.76
CA THR A 113 -17.87 3.54 -6.26
C THR A 113 -17.57 2.80 -4.97
N MET A 114 -16.32 2.41 -4.79
CA MET A 114 -15.79 1.84 -3.56
C MET A 114 -14.88 2.86 -2.90
N VAL A 115 -15.05 3.08 -1.58
CA VAL A 115 -14.24 4.00 -0.78
C VAL A 115 -13.41 3.21 0.21
N PHE A 116 -12.10 3.42 0.20
CA PHE A 116 -11.16 2.84 1.14
C PHE A 116 -10.51 3.98 1.93
N SER A 117 -10.62 3.94 3.26
CA SER A 117 -10.14 5.03 4.12
C SER A 117 -9.51 4.50 5.39
N GLY A 118 -8.32 5.01 5.71
CA GLY A 118 -7.67 4.80 7.00
C GLY A 118 -8.30 5.60 8.14
N CYS A 119 -9.12 6.62 7.82
CA CYS A 119 -9.91 7.37 8.81
C CYS A 119 -11.27 6.74 9.05
N GLU A 120 -11.88 7.07 10.19
CA GLU A 120 -13.33 6.88 10.35
C GLU A 120 -14.06 7.88 9.45
N THR A 121 -14.75 7.39 8.43
CA THR A 121 -15.65 8.23 7.65
C THR A 121 -16.84 8.59 8.53
N GLN A 122 -16.99 9.86 8.88
CA GLN A 122 -18.21 10.34 9.51
C GLN A 122 -19.35 10.28 8.48
N GLY A 123 -20.19 9.23 8.57
CA GLY A 123 -21.48 9.16 7.91
C GLY A 123 -21.42 8.82 6.43
N GLY A 124 -21.66 7.57 6.13
CA GLY A 124 -21.98 7.06 4.81
C GLY A 124 -22.38 5.59 4.95
N ASP A 125 -23.69 5.35 4.99
CA ASP A 125 -24.26 4.01 4.92
C ASP A 125 -23.80 3.33 3.63
N SER A 126 -22.86 2.46 3.72
CA SER A 126 -22.85 1.30 2.86
C SER A 126 -21.64 0.40 3.12
N TRP A 127 -21.97 -0.82 3.30
CA TRP A 127 -21.27 -2.06 3.53
C TRP A 127 -21.15 -2.46 4.99
N GLY A 128 -22.27 -3.05 5.46
CA GLY A 128 -22.31 -4.02 6.53
C GLY A 128 -21.93 -3.47 7.91
N THR A 129 -22.93 -3.38 8.75
CA THR A 129 -22.75 -3.31 10.19
C THR A 129 -21.86 -4.47 10.65
N TRP A 130 -20.55 -4.23 10.67
CA TRP A 130 -19.64 -5.01 11.47
C TRP A 130 -19.64 -4.39 12.86
N GLU A 131 -20.44 -4.94 13.74
CA GLU A 131 -20.26 -4.73 15.18
C GLU A 131 -18.95 -5.39 15.57
N ALA A 132 -17.88 -4.61 15.49
CA ALA A 132 -16.54 -5.05 15.78
C ALA A 132 -16.36 -5.26 17.28
N GLN A 133 -16.10 -6.49 17.67
CA GLN A 133 -15.44 -6.84 18.92
C GLN A 133 -13.89 -6.72 18.77
N HIS A 134 -13.41 -5.74 17.98
CA HIS A 134 -11.99 -5.51 17.80
C HIS A 134 -11.62 -4.12 18.33
N ASP A 135 -10.44 -4.02 18.94
CA ASP A 135 -9.87 -2.76 19.41
C ASP A 135 -9.84 -1.74 18.26
N ALA A 136 -10.38 -0.54 18.49
CA ALA A 136 -10.54 0.50 17.48
C ALA A 136 -9.19 0.94 16.83
N SER A 137 -8.07 0.71 17.51
CA SER A 137 -6.72 0.94 16.97
C SER A 137 -6.35 -0.08 15.89
N ASP A 138 -6.69 -1.36 16.10
CA ASP A 138 -6.39 -2.47 15.20
C ASP A 138 -7.18 -2.33 13.89
N ASP A 139 -8.43 -1.88 13.97
CA ASP A 139 -9.27 -1.65 12.79
C ASP A 139 -8.77 -0.47 11.93
N ARG A 140 -8.22 0.59 12.53
CA ARG A 140 -7.64 1.71 11.79
C ARG A 140 -6.40 1.30 11.00
N GLU A 141 -5.50 0.51 11.60
CA GLU A 141 -4.30 0.02 10.93
C GLU A 141 -4.66 -0.87 9.75
N MET A 142 -5.64 -1.77 9.90
CA MET A 142 -6.09 -2.65 8.84
C MET A 142 -6.79 -1.88 7.72
N ARG A 143 -7.60 -0.86 8.03
CA ARG A 143 -8.21 0.01 7.02
C ARG A 143 -7.16 0.80 6.24
N MET A 144 -6.15 1.35 6.93
CA MET A 144 -5.06 2.06 6.28
C MET A 144 -4.25 1.14 5.40
N LEU A 145 -3.93 -0.07 5.87
CA LEU A 145 -3.26 -1.09 5.06
C LEU A 145 -4.06 -1.43 3.80
N GLU A 146 -5.38 -1.59 3.91
CA GLU A 146 -6.26 -1.87 2.77
C GLU A 146 -6.26 -0.71 1.76
N ALA A 147 -6.43 0.54 2.22
CA ALA A 147 -6.39 1.73 1.36
C ALA A 147 -5.05 1.86 0.63
N VAL A 148 -3.94 1.58 1.29
CA VAL A 148 -2.60 1.58 0.68
C VAL A 148 -2.44 0.43 -0.30
N ALA A 149 -2.89 -0.78 0.05
CA ALA A 149 -2.80 -1.95 -0.83
C ALA A 149 -3.58 -1.74 -2.13
N ILE A 150 -4.80 -1.19 -2.06
CA ILE A 150 -5.58 -0.82 -3.26
C ILE A 150 -4.79 0.13 -4.17
N GLN A 151 -4.17 1.17 -3.61
CA GLN A 151 -3.35 2.12 -4.38
C GLN A 151 -2.09 1.46 -4.96
N HIS A 152 -1.45 0.57 -4.21
CA HIS A 152 -0.27 -0.19 -4.64
C HIS A 152 -0.59 -1.07 -5.85
N GLU A 153 -1.71 -1.80 -5.79
CA GLU A 153 -2.11 -2.67 -6.88
C GLU A 153 -2.56 -1.88 -8.12
N ILE A 154 -3.28 -0.75 -7.95
CA ILE A 154 -3.63 0.15 -9.07
C ILE A 154 -2.37 0.75 -9.71
N ASP A 155 -1.34 1.08 -8.93
CA ASP A 155 -0.04 1.49 -9.47
C ASP A 155 0.55 0.45 -10.40
N HIS A 156 0.55 -0.82 -9.99
CA HIS A 156 1.01 -1.92 -10.83
C HIS A 156 0.24 -2.02 -12.16
N LEU A 157 -1.07 -1.73 -12.17
CA LEU A 157 -1.87 -1.71 -13.40
C LEU A 157 -1.46 -0.55 -14.33
N ASN A 158 -0.91 0.53 -13.78
CA ASN A 158 -0.41 1.69 -14.51
C ASN A 158 1.10 1.63 -14.82
N GLY A 159 1.76 0.51 -14.52
CA GLY A 159 3.20 0.32 -14.75
C GLY A 159 4.09 1.06 -13.74
N ILE A 160 3.54 1.42 -12.59
CA ILE A 160 4.23 2.08 -11.48
C ILE A 160 4.54 1.02 -10.42
N VAL A 161 5.72 1.06 -9.82
CA VAL A 161 6.07 0.24 -8.65
C VAL A 161 6.36 1.15 -7.46
N CYS A 162 6.27 0.63 -6.24
CA CYS A 162 6.50 1.43 -5.02
C CYS A 162 7.87 2.14 -5.00
N MET A 163 8.89 1.58 -5.67
CA MET A 163 10.19 2.22 -5.81
C MET A 163 10.14 3.56 -6.57
N ASP A 164 9.16 3.74 -7.48
CA ASP A 164 8.97 4.99 -8.24
C ASP A 164 8.30 6.08 -7.40
N ARG A 165 7.58 5.68 -6.35
CA ARG A 165 6.92 6.59 -5.39
C ARG A 165 7.76 6.84 -4.14
N ARG A 166 9.00 6.36 -4.13
CA ARG A 166 9.90 6.54 -3.00
C ARG A 166 10.03 8.02 -2.66
N ILE A 167 9.73 8.35 -1.42
CA ILE A 167 10.10 9.61 -0.81
C ILE A 167 11.45 9.42 -0.11
N ASP A 168 12.44 10.21 -0.48
CA ASP A 168 13.63 10.33 0.35
C ASP A 168 13.15 10.97 1.66
N ALA A 169 13.04 10.14 2.69
CA ALA A 169 12.86 10.64 4.03
C ALA A 169 14.16 11.35 4.46
N THR A 170 14.43 12.48 3.87
CA THR A 170 15.07 13.56 4.60
C THR A 170 14.04 13.91 5.67
N VAL A 171 14.07 13.17 6.78
CA VAL A 171 13.54 13.66 8.03
C VAL A 171 14.26 15.00 8.23
N ARG A 172 13.64 16.08 7.77
CA ARG A 172 13.98 17.40 8.28
C ARG A 172 13.61 17.28 9.74
N ARG A 173 14.62 16.97 10.56
CA ARG A 173 14.48 17.16 12.00
C ARG A 173 14.05 18.60 12.15
N THR A 174 12.83 18.81 12.55
CA THR A 174 12.28 20.13 12.87
C THR A 174 13.03 20.75 14.05
N GLU A 175 13.79 19.94 14.77
CA GLU A 175 14.65 20.37 15.86
C GLU A 175 16.13 20.26 15.46
N PRO A 176 16.92 21.32 15.65
CA PRO A 176 18.35 21.28 15.38
C PRO A 176 19.00 20.20 16.26
N LYS A 177 19.88 19.39 15.67
CA LYS A 177 20.68 18.42 16.45
C LYS A 177 21.39 19.15 17.57
N LEU A 178 21.18 18.70 18.81
CA LEU A 178 21.94 19.17 19.94
C LEU A 178 23.44 19.00 19.67
N GLY A 179 24.17 20.10 19.62
CA GLY A 179 25.61 20.09 19.41
C GLY A 179 26.33 19.50 20.67
N ARG A 180 27.46 18.85 20.47
CA ARG A 180 28.23 18.26 21.56
C ARG A 180 28.50 19.26 22.72
N ASN A 181 28.55 20.56 22.41
CA ASN A 181 28.87 21.63 23.38
C ASN A 181 27.62 22.35 23.88
N ASP A 182 26.44 22.06 23.39
CA ASP A 182 25.19 22.69 23.80
C ASP A 182 24.80 22.23 25.24
N PRO A 183 23.97 23.02 25.94
CA PRO A 183 23.37 22.60 27.19
C PRO A 183 22.59 21.29 27.00
N CYS A 184 22.71 20.37 27.95
CA CYS A 184 22.01 19.10 27.88
C CYS A 184 20.49 19.29 28.15
N GLU A 185 19.63 18.77 27.31
CA GLU A 185 18.15 18.83 27.44
C GLU A 185 17.62 18.17 28.74
N CYS A 186 18.42 17.33 29.41
CA CYS A 186 18.01 16.69 30.65
C CYS A 186 17.96 17.65 31.87
N GLY A 187 18.21 18.95 31.70
CA GLY A 187 18.17 19.95 32.74
C GLY A 187 19.40 19.94 33.69
N SER A 188 20.47 19.20 33.37
CA SER A 188 21.67 19.08 34.22
C SER A 188 22.64 20.26 34.13
N GLU A 189 22.35 21.26 33.30
CA GLU A 189 23.22 22.41 32.98
C GLU A 189 24.61 22.05 32.43
N LYS A 190 24.89 20.77 32.26
CA LYS A 190 26.15 20.27 31.69
C LYS A 190 26.09 20.27 30.17
N LYS A 191 27.27 20.41 29.53
CA LYS A 191 27.35 20.22 28.07
C LYS A 191 26.91 18.82 27.68
N TYR A 192 26.14 18.67 26.59
CA TYR A 192 25.58 17.40 26.09
C TYR A 192 26.62 16.27 26.04
N LYS A 193 27.83 16.54 25.53
CA LYS A 193 28.97 15.59 25.52
C LYS A 193 29.43 15.09 26.86
N LYS A 194 29.17 15.84 27.95
CA LYS A 194 29.54 15.48 29.32
C LYS A 194 28.38 14.95 30.15
N CYS A 195 27.23 14.74 29.51
CA CYS A 195 26.00 14.27 30.12
C CYS A 195 25.39 13.09 29.35
N CYS A 196 24.41 13.31 28.52
CA CYS A 196 23.61 12.26 27.89
C CYS A 196 24.19 11.67 26.58
N LEU A 197 25.22 12.31 25.99
CA LEU A 197 25.83 11.79 24.76
C LEU A 197 26.65 10.50 24.99
N ASN A 198 27.09 10.22 26.20
CA ASN A 198 27.94 9.08 26.55
C ASN A 198 27.30 8.14 27.59
N LYS A 199 25.95 8.11 27.62
CA LYS A 199 25.19 7.14 28.44
C LYS A 199 24.71 5.96 27.61
#